data_d13c7eae9547c298b5690fcd4d0bc737
#
_entry.id   d13c7eae9547c298b5690fcd4d0bc737
#
_cell.length_a   1.000
_cell.length_b   1.000
_cell.length_c   1.000
_cell.angle_alpha   90.00
_cell.angle_beta   90.00
_cell.angle_gamma   90.00
#
_symmetry.space_group_name_H-M   'P 1'
#
loop_
_entity.id
_entity.type
_entity.pdbx_description
1 polymer ?
#
loop_
_entity_poly.entity_id
_entity_poly.type
_entity_poly.pdbx_seq_one_letter_code
_entity_poly.pdbx_strand_id
1 'polypeptide(L)'
;VQGTPQEIEALLHNGGADIGIASERLSNDPTLAAFPWFRWHHSLLVPKDHPLTQVSPLTLEAIARWPLITYRQGITGRSRIDEAFNRKGLMPDIVLSAQDSDVIKTYVELGLGVGLVAEQSGDAREADTFTRLDTRHLFDANTVWLGLKRGQLQRNYVWRFIELCNA
;
A
#
# COMPACT_ATOMS: atom_id res chain seq x y z
N VAL A 1 -6.43 -8.76 14.08
CA VAL A 1 -7.39 -9.01 12.98
C VAL A 1 -6.95 -8.17 11.79
N GLN A 2 -7.01 -8.73 10.59
CA GLN A 2 -6.71 -8.03 9.33
C GLN A 2 -8.02 -7.86 8.55
N GLY A 3 -8.22 -6.70 7.92
CA GLY A 3 -9.43 -6.40 7.17
C GLY A 3 -9.32 -5.12 6.35
N THR A 4 -10.39 -4.80 5.64
CA THR A 4 -10.55 -3.54 4.91
C THR A 4 -10.71 -2.37 5.89
N PRO A 5 -10.53 -1.10 5.47
CA PRO A 5 -10.80 0.07 6.31
C PRO A 5 -12.21 0.04 6.94
N GLN A 6 -13.22 -0.37 6.18
CA GLN A 6 -14.62 -0.47 6.65
C GLN A 6 -14.79 -1.53 7.76
N GLU A 7 -14.13 -2.68 7.62
CA GLU A 7 -14.13 -3.72 8.65
C GLU A 7 -13.40 -3.26 9.91
N ILE A 8 -12.29 -2.52 9.76
CA ILE A 8 -11.56 -1.91 10.88
C ILE A 8 -12.45 -0.90 11.61
N GLU A 9 -13.17 -0.03 10.89
CA GLU A 9 -14.13 0.90 11.47
C GLU A 9 -15.23 0.18 12.25
N ALA A 10 -15.81 -0.86 11.67
CA ALA A 10 -16.84 -1.66 12.34
C ALA A 10 -16.32 -2.29 13.65
N LEU A 11 -15.09 -2.79 13.65
CA LEU A 11 -14.45 -3.34 14.86
C LEU A 11 -14.21 -2.27 15.94
N LEU A 12 -13.81 -1.07 15.55
CA LEU A 12 -13.65 0.05 16.48
C LEU A 12 -15.00 0.48 17.07
N HIS A 13 -16.06 0.52 16.26
CA HIS A 13 -17.40 0.91 16.70
C HIS A 13 -18.01 -0.07 17.69
N ASN A 14 -17.91 -1.37 17.42
CA ASN A 14 -18.51 -2.41 18.27
C ASN A 14 -17.64 -2.84 19.45
N GLY A 15 -16.44 -2.23 19.59
CA GLY A 15 -15.48 -2.57 20.67
C GLY A 15 -14.74 -3.88 20.45
N GLY A 16 -14.77 -4.43 19.24
CA GLY A 16 -13.98 -5.61 18.86
C GLY A 16 -12.49 -5.33 18.68
N ALA A 17 -12.13 -4.05 18.56
CA ALA A 17 -10.76 -3.57 18.55
C ALA A 17 -10.64 -2.25 19.32
N ASP A 18 -9.52 -2.06 20.03
CA ASP A 18 -9.20 -0.81 20.73
C ASP A 18 -8.46 0.18 19.82
N ILE A 19 -7.64 -0.34 18.89
CA ILE A 19 -6.87 0.43 17.90
C ILE A 19 -7.11 -0.16 16.52
N GLY A 20 -7.29 0.71 15.53
CA GLY A 20 -7.27 0.38 14.11
C GLY A 20 -6.04 0.96 13.43
N ILE A 21 -5.40 0.18 12.57
CA ILE A 21 -4.33 0.64 11.68
C ILE A 21 -4.84 0.44 10.26
N ALA A 22 -4.89 1.51 9.46
CA ALA A 22 -5.37 1.45 8.10
C ALA A 22 -4.41 2.13 7.12
N SER A 23 -4.24 1.53 5.94
CA SER A 23 -3.44 2.10 4.85
C SER A 23 -4.18 3.19 4.07
N GLU A 24 -5.44 3.41 4.37
CA GLU A 24 -6.27 4.50 3.85
C GLU A 24 -6.93 5.23 5.04
N ARG A 25 -7.37 6.47 4.80
CA ARG A 25 -8.04 7.24 5.84
C ARG A 25 -9.33 6.53 6.27
N LEU A 26 -9.45 6.26 7.55
CA LEU A 26 -10.72 5.90 8.17
C LEU A 26 -11.74 7.02 7.93
N SER A 27 -13.01 6.71 7.89
CA SER A 27 -14.10 7.63 7.54
C SER A 27 -14.05 8.94 8.36
N ASN A 28 -14.77 9.96 7.89
CA ASN A 28 -14.98 11.20 8.63
C ASN A 28 -16.01 11.05 9.76
N ASP A 29 -16.18 9.84 10.30
CA ASP A 29 -17.08 9.56 11.38
C ASP A 29 -16.66 10.33 12.65
N PRO A 30 -17.51 11.21 13.19
CA PRO A 30 -17.18 12.01 14.37
C PRO A 30 -16.97 11.17 15.62
N THR A 31 -17.41 9.92 15.65
CA THR A 31 -17.20 9.00 16.77
C THR A 31 -15.83 8.33 16.77
N LEU A 32 -15.08 8.45 15.67
CA LEU A 32 -13.71 7.98 15.56
C LEU A 32 -12.73 9.14 15.60
N ALA A 33 -11.56 8.89 16.18
CA ALA A 33 -10.38 9.75 16.06
C ALA A 33 -9.39 9.05 15.15
N ALA A 34 -9.01 9.67 14.03
CA ALA A 34 -8.02 9.16 13.12
C ALA A 34 -6.82 10.10 13.06
N PHE A 35 -5.62 9.55 13.23
CA PHE A 35 -4.35 10.28 13.25
C PHE A 35 -3.45 9.76 12.14
N PRO A 36 -2.80 10.62 11.32
CA PRO A 36 -1.77 10.18 10.41
C PRO A 36 -0.56 9.68 11.22
N TRP A 37 -0.06 8.50 10.86
CA TRP A 37 1.09 7.93 11.54
C TRP A 37 2.36 8.10 10.69
N PHE A 38 2.45 7.41 9.55
CA PHE A 38 3.58 7.57 8.64
C PHE A 38 3.15 7.54 7.17
N ARG A 39 4.01 8.07 6.31
CA ARG A 39 3.82 8.06 4.86
C ARG A 39 4.69 7.00 4.23
N TRP A 40 4.17 6.40 3.17
CA TRP A 40 4.88 5.41 2.37
C TRP A 40 4.53 5.56 0.89
N HIS A 41 5.37 4.99 0.03
CA HIS A 41 5.20 5.05 -1.41
C HIS A 41 5.08 3.66 -2.01
N HIS A 42 4.57 3.60 -3.23
CA HIS A 42 4.73 2.42 -4.06
C HIS A 42 6.10 2.40 -4.70
N SER A 43 6.58 1.22 -5.06
CA SER A 43 7.72 0.99 -5.95
C SER A 43 7.37 -0.08 -6.96
N LEU A 44 8.02 -0.03 -8.11
CA LEU A 44 7.86 -1.04 -9.14
C LEU A 44 8.92 -2.11 -8.99
N LEU A 45 8.50 -3.37 -8.85
CA LEU A 45 9.37 -4.54 -8.89
C LEU A 45 9.38 -5.12 -10.30
N VAL A 46 10.57 -5.36 -10.80
CA VAL A 46 10.80 -6.01 -12.09
C VAL A 46 11.88 -7.07 -11.93
N PRO A 47 11.92 -8.12 -12.77
CA PRO A 47 13.08 -9.01 -12.86
C PRO A 47 14.37 -8.21 -13.15
N LYS A 48 15.53 -8.72 -12.71
CA LYS A 48 16.82 -7.98 -12.79
C LYS A 48 17.15 -7.39 -14.17
N ASP A 49 16.93 -8.15 -15.21
CA ASP A 49 17.30 -7.75 -16.59
C ASP A 49 16.10 -7.20 -17.38
N HIS A 50 15.07 -6.76 -16.69
CA HIS A 50 13.85 -6.26 -17.33
C HIS A 50 14.13 -4.94 -18.07
N PRO A 51 13.57 -4.73 -19.30
CA PRO A 51 13.82 -3.52 -20.09
C PRO A 51 13.50 -2.20 -19.36
N LEU A 52 12.55 -2.18 -18.43
CA LEU A 52 12.23 -0.99 -17.64
C LEU A 52 13.38 -0.51 -16.76
N THR A 53 14.38 -1.35 -16.45
CA THR A 53 15.58 -0.93 -15.70
C THR A 53 16.43 0.09 -16.48
N GLN A 54 16.27 0.14 -17.81
CA GLN A 54 16.99 1.06 -18.69
C GLN A 54 16.19 2.33 -19.03
N VAL A 55 14.93 2.43 -18.54
CA VAL A 55 14.07 3.59 -18.79
C VAL A 55 14.27 4.64 -17.70
N SER A 56 14.81 5.80 -18.09
CA SER A 56 15.03 6.92 -17.16
C SER A 56 14.67 8.26 -17.86
N PRO A 57 13.75 9.06 -17.31
CA PRO A 57 12.90 8.75 -16.17
C PRO A 57 11.85 7.68 -16.47
N LEU A 58 11.49 6.89 -15.46
CA LEU A 58 10.38 5.94 -15.58
C LEU A 58 9.06 6.71 -15.73
N THR A 59 8.17 6.23 -16.59
CA THR A 59 6.87 6.87 -16.87
C THR A 59 5.72 5.88 -16.75
N LEU A 60 4.50 6.39 -16.50
CA LEU A 60 3.29 5.55 -16.45
C LEU A 60 3.02 4.89 -17.80
N GLU A 61 3.31 5.58 -18.90
CA GLU A 61 3.19 5.06 -20.26
C GLU A 61 4.14 3.88 -20.52
N ALA A 62 5.35 3.93 -19.97
CA ALA A 62 6.32 2.82 -20.05
C ALA A 62 5.85 1.61 -19.23
N ILE A 63 5.34 1.84 -18.03
CA ILE A 63 4.81 0.78 -17.16
C ILE A 63 3.57 0.12 -17.79
N ALA A 64 2.64 0.91 -18.34
CA ALA A 64 1.40 0.42 -18.92
C ALA A 64 1.56 -0.50 -20.15
N ARG A 65 2.76 -0.60 -20.71
CA ARG A 65 3.07 -1.53 -21.82
C ARG A 65 3.30 -2.98 -21.36
N TRP A 66 3.37 -3.19 -20.03
CA TRP A 66 3.66 -4.50 -19.44
C TRP A 66 2.47 -5.00 -18.63
N PRO A 67 2.26 -6.32 -18.56
CA PRO A 67 1.29 -6.88 -17.64
C PRO A 67 1.59 -6.45 -16.22
N LEU A 68 0.60 -5.89 -15.52
CA LEU A 68 0.76 -5.32 -14.20
C LEU A 68 0.16 -6.24 -13.13
N ILE A 69 0.91 -6.44 -12.06
CA ILE A 69 0.50 -7.17 -10.87
C ILE A 69 0.48 -6.19 -9.71
N THR A 70 -0.63 -6.11 -8.98
CA THR A 70 -0.74 -5.17 -7.87
C THR A 70 -1.76 -5.62 -6.82
N TYR A 71 -2.11 -4.76 -5.88
CA TYR A 71 -3.08 -5.06 -4.85
C TYR A 71 -4.52 -5.07 -5.36
N ARG A 72 -5.41 -5.78 -4.65
CA ARG A 72 -6.85 -5.71 -4.89
C ARG A 72 -7.37 -4.30 -4.59
N GLN A 73 -8.49 -3.95 -5.19
CA GLN A 73 -9.19 -2.70 -4.88
C GLN A 73 -9.55 -2.63 -3.39
N GLY A 74 -9.45 -1.41 -2.83
CA GLY A 74 -9.77 -1.13 -1.43
C GLY A 74 -8.68 -1.47 -0.43
N ILE A 75 -7.50 -1.93 -0.86
CA ILE A 75 -6.37 -2.22 0.04
C ILE A 75 -5.06 -1.62 -0.46
N THR A 76 -4.19 -1.31 0.49
CA THR A 76 -2.77 -0.95 0.29
C THR A 76 -2.56 0.11 -0.80
N GLY A 77 -3.38 1.19 -0.77
CA GLY A 77 -3.22 2.34 -1.66
C GLY A 77 -3.48 2.05 -3.13
N ARG A 78 -4.18 0.96 -3.49
CA ARG A 78 -4.55 0.64 -4.87
C ARG A 78 -5.26 1.81 -5.56
N SER A 79 -6.09 2.56 -4.84
CA SER A 79 -6.78 3.75 -5.35
C SER A 79 -5.81 4.79 -5.91
N ARG A 80 -4.63 4.98 -5.31
CA ARG A 80 -3.60 5.91 -5.79
C ARG A 80 -2.98 5.45 -7.11
N ILE A 81 -2.81 4.15 -7.27
CA ILE A 81 -2.34 3.56 -8.53
C ILE A 81 -3.36 3.82 -9.63
N ASP A 82 -4.63 3.46 -9.38
CA ASP A 82 -5.71 3.65 -10.33
C ASP A 82 -5.90 5.13 -10.71
N GLU A 83 -5.88 6.05 -9.74
CA GLU A 83 -5.96 7.50 -9.96
C GLU A 83 -4.82 8.02 -10.84
N ALA A 84 -3.59 7.56 -10.63
CA ALA A 84 -2.44 8.01 -11.40
C ALA A 84 -2.57 7.63 -12.88
N PHE A 85 -2.93 6.38 -13.18
CA PHE A 85 -3.18 5.94 -14.55
C PHE A 85 -4.39 6.64 -15.18
N ASN A 86 -5.50 6.78 -14.45
CA ASN A 86 -6.71 7.45 -14.93
C ASN A 86 -6.47 8.93 -15.26
N ARG A 87 -5.69 9.67 -14.45
CA ARG A 87 -5.31 11.06 -14.73
C ARG A 87 -4.56 11.23 -16.06
N LYS A 88 -3.88 10.18 -16.50
CA LYS A 88 -3.16 10.14 -17.78
C LYS A 88 -3.99 9.52 -18.92
N GLY A 89 -5.21 9.08 -18.65
CA GLY A 89 -6.03 8.37 -19.63
C GLY A 89 -5.46 7.01 -20.02
N LEU A 90 -4.64 6.40 -19.16
CA LEU A 90 -4.02 5.11 -19.40
C LEU A 90 -4.84 4.00 -18.75
N MET A 91 -4.91 2.85 -19.41
CA MET A 91 -5.56 1.64 -18.90
C MET A 91 -4.52 0.52 -18.84
N PRO A 92 -3.82 0.35 -17.70
CA PRO A 92 -2.84 -0.71 -17.58
C PRO A 92 -3.53 -2.09 -17.60
N ASP A 93 -2.86 -3.07 -18.19
CA ASP A 93 -3.32 -4.46 -18.19
C ASP A 93 -3.01 -5.11 -16.84
N ILE A 94 -3.97 -5.08 -15.91
CA ILE A 94 -3.83 -5.68 -14.59
C ILE A 94 -4.19 -7.17 -14.68
N VAL A 95 -3.18 -7.99 -14.86
CA VAL A 95 -3.33 -9.45 -15.03
C VAL A 95 -3.57 -10.19 -13.73
N LEU A 96 -3.15 -9.61 -12.58
CA LEU A 96 -3.36 -10.22 -11.26
C LEU A 96 -3.48 -9.15 -10.18
N SER A 97 -4.40 -9.40 -9.23
CA SER A 97 -4.60 -8.58 -8.03
C SER A 97 -4.51 -9.45 -6.78
N ALA A 98 -3.60 -9.10 -5.85
CA ALA A 98 -3.32 -9.85 -4.63
C ALA A 98 -3.64 -9.05 -3.36
N GLN A 99 -3.69 -9.74 -2.22
CA GLN A 99 -3.91 -9.10 -0.91
C GLN A 99 -2.61 -8.59 -0.28
N ASP A 100 -1.48 -9.20 -0.60
CA ASP A 100 -0.19 -8.91 0.00
C ASP A 100 0.94 -8.86 -1.03
N SER A 101 2.07 -8.28 -0.60
CA SER A 101 3.25 -8.09 -1.43
C SER A 101 3.95 -9.40 -1.80
N ASP A 102 3.89 -10.43 -0.95
CA ASP A 102 4.64 -11.65 -1.16
C ASP A 102 4.05 -12.47 -2.31
N VAL A 103 2.72 -12.44 -2.44
CA VAL A 103 2.04 -13.01 -3.60
C VAL A 103 2.43 -12.24 -4.88
N ILE A 104 2.45 -10.91 -4.84
CA ILE A 104 2.86 -10.09 -5.99
C ILE A 104 4.30 -10.44 -6.39
N LYS A 105 5.23 -10.49 -5.45
CA LYS A 105 6.65 -10.84 -5.69
C LYS A 105 6.79 -12.20 -6.34
N THR A 106 6.07 -13.21 -5.83
CA THR A 106 6.09 -14.56 -6.39
C THR A 106 5.69 -14.58 -7.87
N TYR A 107 4.66 -13.85 -8.24
CA TYR A 107 4.22 -13.82 -9.64
C TYR A 107 5.12 -12.97 -10.55
N VAL A 108 5.79 -11.95 -10.02
CA VAL A 108 6.83 -11.22 -10.74
C VAL A 108 8.03 -12.12 -10.99
N GLU A 109 8.46 -12.91 -9.99
CA GLU A 109 9.55 -13.88 -10.11
C GLU A 109 9.25 -14.95 -11.19
N LEU A 110 7.99 -15.39 -11.28
CA LEU A 110 7.51 -16.30 -12.31
C LEU A 110 7.43 -15.67 -13.71
N GLY A 111 7.73 -14.36 -13.83
CA GLY A 111 7.73 -13.66 -15.13
C GLY A 111 6.34 -13.32 -15.66
N LEU A 112 5.29 -13.32 -14.83
CA LEU A 112 3.91 -13.04 -15.25
C LEU A 112 3.62 -11.56 -15.47
N GLY A 113 4.52 -10.68 -15.04
CA GLY A 113 4.38 -9.23 -15.21
C GLY A 113 5.32 -8.44 -14.31
N VAL A 114 5.08 -7.14 -14.22
CA VAL A 114 5.77 -6.21 -13.33
C VAL A 114 4.90 -5.90 -12.11
N GLY A 115 5.49 -5.77 -10.92
CA GLY A 115 4.74 -5.64 -9.67
C GLY A 115 4.77 -4.23 -9.09
N LEU A 116 3.61 -3.62 -8.85
CA LEU A 116 3.52 -2.42 -8.01
C LEU A 116 3.24 -2.83 -6.57
N VAL A 117 4.20 -2.56 -5.68
CA VAL A 117 4.15 -2.95 -4.26
C VAL A 117 4.42 -1.76 -3.34
N ALA A 118 3.99 -1.87 -2.09
CA ALA A 118 4.38 -0.92 -1.06
C ALA A 118 5.91 -0.95 -0.85
N GLU A 119 6.51 0.22 -0.72
CA GLU A 119 7.92 0.35 -0.38
C GLU A 119 8.13 -0.21 1.04
N GLN A 120 8.92 -1.27 1.13
CA GLN A 120 9.37 -1.83 2.41
C GLN A 120 10.89 -1.73 2.48
N SER A 121 11.43 -1.66 3.68
CA SER A 121 12.86 -1.83 3.91
C SER A 121 13.27 -3.16 3.28
N GLY A 122 14.12 -3.11 2.25
CA GLY A 122 14.43 -4.27 1.43
C GLY A 122 14.99 -5.44 2.23
N ASP A 123 14.46 -6.63 2.00
CA ASP A 123 15.12 -7.86 2.39
C ASP A 123 16.35 -8.05 1.46
N ALA A 124 17.50 -8.41 2.03
CA ALA A 124 18.72 -8.67 1.26
C ALA A 124 18.53 -9.72 0.13
N ARG A 125 17.60 -10.66 0.32
CA ARG A 125 17.21 -11.67 -0.69
C ARG A 125 16.47 -11.09 -1.89
N GLU A 126 15.72 -10.00 -1.68
CA GLU A 126 14.97 -9.34 -2.74
C GLU A 126 15.90 -8.76 -3.82
N ALA A 127 17.07 -8.24 -3.39
CA ALA A 127 18.06 -7.67 -4.28
C ALA A 127 18.70 -8.70 -5.24
N ASP A 128 18.60 -9.98 -4.94
CA ASP A 128 19.13 -11.04 -5.82
C ASP A 128 18.16 -11.43 -6.94
N THR A 129 16.88 -11.24 -6.75
CA THR A 129 15.82 -11.67 -7.67
C THR A 129 15.24 -10.52 -8.49
N PHE A 130 15.09 -9.36 -7.87
CA PHE A 130 14.40 -8.20 -8.45
C PHE A 130 15.27 -6.96 -8.55
N THR A 131 14.88 -6.06 -9.45
CA THR A 131 15.25 -4.66 -9.42
C THR A 131 14.03 -3.86 -8.97
N ARG A 132 14.23 -3.04 -7.93
CA ARG A 132 13.22 -2.12 -7.42
C ARG A 132 13.43 -0.74 -8.06
N LEU A 133 12.42 -0.27 -8.78
CA LEU A 133 12.44 1.03 -9.45
C LEU A 133 11.65 2.06 -8.64
N ASP A 134 12.21 3.26 -8.50
CA ASP A 134 11.56 4.37 -7.80
C ASP A 134 10.38 4.90 -8.61
N THR A 135 9.22 4.98 -7.98
CA THR A 135 7.99 5.51 -8.58
C THR A 135 7.38 6.67 -7.78
N ARG A 136 8.13 7.29 -6.86
CA ARG A 136 7.65 8.40 -6.02
C ARG A 136 7.18 9.60 -6.83
N HIS A 137 7.75 9.80 -8.01
CA HIS A 137 7.37 10.87 -8.95
C HIS A 137 6.12 10.53 -9.78
N LEU A 138 5.66 9.28 -9.74
CA LEU A 138 4.50 8.80 -10.52
C LEU A 138 3.24 8.64 -9.66
N PHE A 139 3.42 8.22 -8.40
CA PHE A 139 2.31 7.93 -7.50
C PHE A 139 2.41 8.79 -6.23
N ASP A 140 1.27 9.36 -5.85
CA ASP A 140 1.17 10.10 -4.60
C ASP A 140 1.45 9.20 -3.41
N ALA A 141 2.04 9.78 -2.35
CA ALA A 141 2.29 9.07 -1.11
C ALA A 141 1.00 8.60 -0.45
N ASN A 142 1.06 7.42 0.12
CA ASN A 142 0.02 6.88 0.99
C ASN A 142 0.31 7.26 2.44
N THR A 143 -0.73 7.33 3.25
CA THR A 143 -0.60 7.57 4.69
C THR A 143 -1.21 6.41 5.45
N VAL A 144 -0.48 5.87 6.40
CA VAL A 144 -1.04 4.94 7.39
C VAL A 144 -1.68 5.76 8.49
N TRP A 145 -2.87 5.37 8.88
CA TRP A 145 -3.69 6.04 9.89
C TRP A 145 -3.87 5.14 11.11
N LEU A 146 -3.79 5.75 12.28
CA LEU A 146 -4.21 5.14 13.54
C LEU A 146 -5.63 5.61 13.86
N GLY A 147 -6.52 4.68 14.15
CA GLY A 147 -7.91 4.95 14.51
C GLY A 147 -8.24 4.49 15.92
N LEU A 148 -9.02 5.30 16.63
CA LEU A 148 -9.52 5.03 17.98
C LEU A 148 -10.99 5.45 18.08
N LYS A 149 -11.77 4.77 18.91
CA LYS A 149 -13.11 5.24 19.25
C LYS A 149 -13.03 6.41 20.22
N ARG A 150 -13.70 7.52 19.91
CA ARG A 150 -13.81 8.68 20.80
C ARG A 150 -14.70 8.39 22.00
N GLY A 151 -14.44 9.07 23.11
CA GLY A 151 -15.27 8.97 24.31
C GLY A 151 -15.18 7.63 25.05
N GLN A 152 -14.30 6.74 24.63
CA GLN A 152 -14.03 5.49 25.34
C GLN A 152 -12.76 5.64 26.18
N LEU A 153 -12.80 5.17 27.44
CA LEU A 153 -11.60 5.10 28.27
C LEU A 153 -10.63 4.10 27.66
N GLN A 154 -9.51 4.60 27.15
CA GLN A 154 -8.51 3.76 26.52
C GLN A 154 -7.68 3.03 27.59
N ARG A 155 -7.37 1.76 27.34
CA ARG A 155 -6.52 0.94 28.21
C ARG A 155 -5.07 1.42 28.12
N ASN A 156 -4.29 1.22 29.19
CA ASN A 156 -2.89 1.70 29.26
C ASN A 156 -2.00 1.19 28.12
N TYR A 157 -2.23 -0.02 27.60
CA TYR A 157 -1.44 -0.56 26.50
C TYR A 157 -1.70 0.19 25.18
N VAL A 158 -2.89 0.78 25.00
CA VAL A 158 -3.22 1.62 23.84
C VAL A 158 -2.32 2.85 23.80
N TRP A 159 -2.21 3.54 24.93
CA TRP A 159 -1.35 4.72 25.06
C TRP A 159 0.13 4.38 24.86
N ARG A 160 0.61 3.28 25.46
CA ARG A 160 1.98 2.80 25.26
C ARG A 160 2.27 2.46 23.79
N PHE A 161 1.30 1.85 23.09
CA PHE A 161 1.45 1.58 21.68
C PHE A 161 1.56 2.87 20.86
N ILE A 162 0.70 3.87 21.11
CA ILE A 162 0.73 5.17 20.43
C ILE A 162 2.06 5.91 20.71
N GLU A 163 2.56 5.86 21.95
CA GLU A 163 3.87 6.42 22.30
C GLU A 163 5.00 5.78 21.50
N LEU A 164 5.00 4.46 21.36
CA LEU A 164 5.98 3.72 20.55
C LEU A 164 5.88 4.07 19.04
N CYS A 165 4.68 4.34 18.55
CA CYS A 165 4.47 4.75 17.16
C CYS A 165 4.99 6.17 16.86
N ASN A 166 5.14 7.02 17.88
CA ASN A 166 5.58 8.42 17.75
C ASN A 166 7.06 8.63 18.16
N ALA A 167 7.73 7.58 18.61
CA ALA A 167 9.15 7.60 18.96
C ALA A 167 10.04 7.37 17.72
#